data_cf1a57f262d20008b420fbc6de15c65f
#
_entry.id   cf1a57f262d20008b420fbc6de15c65f
#
_cell.length_a   1.000
_cell.length_b   1.000
_cell.length_c   1.000
_cell.angle_alpha   90.00
_cell.angle_beta   90.00
_cell.angle_gamma   90.00
#
_symmetry.space_group_name_H-M   'P 1'
#
loop_
_entity.id
_entity.type
_entity.pdbx_description
1 polymer ?
#
loop_
_entity_poly.entity_id
_entity_poly.type
_entity_poly.pdbx_seq_one_letter_code
_entity_poly.pdbx_strand_id
1 'polypeptide(L)'
;ILEAGLDHRAKKSRLPAKLDYLQSATGLILALFMWGHMMFVSSILLGKDAMYHVTKFFEGRYFLGKEEPLLVSLIAFIIFTIFIIHAAIAIRKFPNNWQQYKDFRAHMKMMKHSDTNLWFTQLFTGFAMFFLGSIHLYIIMTNPDKIGPYASADRVVSDWMWPLYILLLLAVEFHGSIGLYRLAIKWGWFDGK
;
A
#
# COMPACT_ATOMS: atom_id res chain seq x y z
N ILE A 1 37.90 47.32 -1.53
CA ILE A 1 36.44 47.34 -1.23
C ILE A 1 36.02 45.91 -1.02
N LEU A 2 35.77 45.61 0.26
CA LEU A 2 35.46 44.27 0.75
C LEU A 2 34.12 43.80 0.23
N GLU A 3 34.08 42.69 -0.49
CA GLU A 3 32.90 41.86 -0.67
C GLU A 3 32.61 41.22 0.68
N ALA A 4 31.62 41.73 1.38
CA ALA A 4 30.99 41.04 2.48
C ALA A 4 30.22 39.85 1.87
N GLY A 5 30.87 38.69 1.81
CA GLY A 5 30.24 37.44 1.42
C GLY A 5 29.09 37.14 2.34
N LEU A 6 27.87 37.41 1.89
CA LEU A 6 26.66 36.95 2.53
C LEU A 6 26.58 35.44 2.36
N ASP A 7 27.22 34.71 3.27
CA ASP A 7 27.03 33.25 3.39
C ASP A 7 25.64 32.96 3.97
N HIS A 8 24.62 33.31 3.21
CA HIS A 8 23.26 32.81 3.44
C HIS A 8 23.14 31.41 2.90
N ARG A 9 23.89 30.48 3.46
CA ARG A 9 23.52 29.05 3.40
C ARG A 9 22.25 28.89 4.19
N ALA A 10 21.10 29.19 3.56
CA ALA A 10 19.81 28.83 4.10
C ALA A 10 19.88 27.36 4.52
N LYS A 11 19.76 27.09 5.82
CA LYS A 11 19.77 25.72 6.35
C LYS A 11 18.77 24.91 5.55
N LYS A 12 19.24 24.00 4.68
CA LYS A 12 18.37 23.15 3.87
C LYS A 12 17.45 22.40 4.81
N SER A 13 16.16 22.55 4.62
CA SER A 13 15.15 21.86 5.42
C SER A 13 15.38 20.35 5.37
N ARG A 14 15.34 19.69 6.52
CA ARG A 14 15.38 18.22 6.63
C ARG A 14 14.02 17.56 6.40
N LEU A 15 12.97 18.34 6.14
CA LEU A 15 11.62 17.86 5.94
C LEU A 15 11.51 16.82 4.81
N PRO A 16 12.12 17.00 3.62
CA PRO A 16 12.05 15.99 2.56
C PRO A 16 12.58 14.61 3.01
N ALA A 17 13.71 14.59 3.74
CA ALA A 17 14.29 13.35 4.25
C ALA A 17 13.39 12.67 5.30
N LYS A 18 12.77 13.45 6.19
CA LYS A 18 11.80 12.91 7.17
C LYS A 18 10.57 12.31 6.48
N LEU A 19 10.04 12.99 5.45
CA LEU A 19 8.92 12.47 4.67
C LEU A 19 9.29 11.20 3.89
N ASP A 20 10.52 11.10 3.38
CA ASP A 20 11.00 9.88 2.72
C ASP A 20 11.18 8.72 3.69
N TYR A 21 11.63 8.99 4.92
CA TYR A 21 11.67 7.97 5.98
C TYR A 21 10.26 7.50 6.33
N LEU A 22 9.33 8.42 6.57
CA LEU A 22 7.95 8.09 6.91
C LEU A 22 7.25 7.32 5.80
N GLN A 23 7.49 7.67 4.52
CA GLN A 23 6.97 6.92 3.38
C GLN A 23 7.54 5.50 3.33
N SER A 24 8.82 5.31 3.63
CA SER A 24 9.45 4.00 3.69
C SER A 24 8.88 3.15 4.84
N ALA A 25 8.73 3.73 6.02
CA ALA A 25 8.19 3.05 7.21
C ALA A 25 6.73 2.62 6.99
N THR A 26 5.87 3.55 6.52
CA THR A 26 4.46 3.23 6.23
C THR A 26 4.33 2.22 5.11
N GLY A 27 5.16 2.31 4.07
CA GLY A 27 5.19 1.34 2.98
C GLY A 27 5.59 -0.06 3.43
N LEU A 28 6.58 -0.17 4.33
CA LEU A 28 6.99 -1.46 4.89
C LEU A 28 5.87 -2.08 5.76
N ILE A 29 5.25 -1.28 6.63
CA ILE A 29 4.14 -1.74 7.48
C ILE A 29 2.99 -2.27 6.61
N LEU A 30 2.60 -1.50 5.58
CA LEU A 30 1.54 -1.91 4.65
C LEU A 30 1.90 -3.17 3.88
N ALA A 31 3.14 -3.32 3.40
CA ALA A 31 3.57 -4.51 2.67
C ALA A 31 3.58 -5.76 3.56
N LEU A 32 4.06 -5.67 4.80
CA LEU A 32 4.03 -6.78 5.75
C LEU A 32 2.59 -7.16 6.13
N PHE A 33 1.74 -6.15 6.35
CA PHE A 33 0.32 -6.40 6.56
C PHE A 33 -0.32 -7.10 5.37
N MET A 34 -0.05 -6.64 4.14
CA MET A 34 -0.61 -7.23 2.93
C MET A 34 -0.21 -8.70 2.76
N TRP A 35 1.06 -9.05 2.99
CA TRP A 35 1.49 -10.45 2.91
C TRP A 35 0.80 -11.32 3.96
N GLY A 36 0.73 -10.85 5.21
CA GLY A 36 -0.03 -11.54 6.25
C GLY A 36 -1.51 -11.67 5.87
N HIS A 37 -2.13 -10.60 5.38
CA HIS A 37 -3.51 -10.59 4.93
C HIS A 37 -3.76 -11.59 3.80
N MET A 38 -2.91 -11.59 2.76
CA MET A 38 -3.02 -12.55 1.65
C MET A 38 -2.88 -14.00 2.13
N MET A 39 -1.95 -14.27 3.05
CA MET A 39 -1.81 -15.60 3.65
C MET A 39 -3.08 -16.02 4.39
N PHE A 40 -3.67 -15.12 5.19
CA PHE A 40 -4.91 -15.41 5.92
C PHE A 40 -6.11 -15.62 5.00
N VAL A 41 -6.28 -14.79 3.97
CA VAL A 41 -7.34 -14.98 2.97
C VAL A 41 -7.14 -16.27 2.18
N SER A 42 -5.89 -16.64 1.87
CA SER A 42 -5.56 -17.89 1.17
C SER A 42 -5.92 -19.15 1.99
N SER A 43 -6.22 -19.01 3.28
CA SER A 43 -6.70 -20.12 4.09
C SER A 43 -7.97 -20.78 3.54
N ILE A 44 -8.75 -20.09 2.69
CA ILE A 44 -9.89 -20.66 1.97
C ILE A 44 -9.48 -21.83 1.07
N LEU A 45 -8.26 -21.88 0.58
CA LEU A 45 -7.73 -22.99 -0.23
C LEU A 45 -7.55 -24.27 0.59
N LEU A 46 -7.43 -24.15 1.92
CA LEU A 46 -7.42 -25.27 2.86
C LEU A 46 -8.85 -25.71 3.27
N GLY A 47 -9.84 -24.99 2.80
CA GLY A 47 -11.25 -25.23 3.07
C GLY A 47 -11.92 -24.09 3.83
N LYS A 48 -13.26 -24.08 3.75
CA LYS A 48 -14.08 -23.05 4.40
C LYS A 48 -13.90 -23.00 5.91
N ASP A 49 -13.65 -24.14 6.55
CA ASP A 49 -13.49 -24.22 7.99
C ASP A 49 -12.17 -23.57 8.44
N ALA A 50 -11.09 -23.72 7.66
CA ALA A 50 -9.83 -23.03 7.92
C ALA A 50 -10.02 -21.51 7.86
N MET A 51 -10.66 -21.00 6.82
CA MET A 51 -10.96 -19.56 6.71
C MET A 51 -11.91 -19.08 7.82
N TYR A 52 -12.88 -19.89 8.22
CA TYR A 52 -13.77 -19.58 9.34
C TYR A 52 -12.98 -19.37 10.64
N HIS A 53 -12.05 -20.28 10.98
CA HIS A 53 -11.23 -20.14 12.17
C HIS A 53 -10.33 -18.91 12.14
N VAL A 54 -9.74 -18.60 10.99
CA VAL A 54 -8.94 -17.37 10.80
C VAL A 54 -9.81 -16.12 11.02
N THR A 55 -11.03 -16.10 10.46
CA THR A 55 -11.97 -14.99 10.68
C THR A 55 -12.29 -14.83 12.17
N LYS A 56 -12.61 -15.90 12.88
CA LYS A 56 -12.94 -15.89 14.31
C LYS A 56 -11.74 -15.47 15.18
N PHE A 57 -10.52 -15.73 14.74
CA PHE A 57 -9.33 -15.19 15.38
C PHE A 57 -9.32 -13.64 15.34
N PHE A 58 -9.57 -13.03 14.19
CA PHE A 58 -9.61 -11.58 14.04
C PHE A 58 -10.80 -10.92 14.74
N GLU A 59 -11.91 -11.65 14.90
CA GLU A 59 -13.05 -11.22 15.72
C GLU A 59 -12.83 -11.38 17.23
N GLY A 60 -11.67 -11.88 17.66
CA GLY A 60 -11.32 -11.96 19.08
C GLY A 60 -11.79 -13.21 19.83
N ARG A 61 -12.46 -14.16 19.16
CA ARG A 61 -13.04 -15.33 19.81
C ARG A 61 -12.08 -16.10 20.71
N TYR A 62 -10.82 -16.26 20.28
CA TYR A 62 -9.85 -17.10 20.98
C TYR A 62 -9.14 -16.41 22.15
N PHE A 63 -9.22 -15.09 22.27
CA PHE A 63 -8.56 -14.34 23.35
C PHE A 63 -9.53 -13.49 24.17
N LEU A 64 -10.71 -13.11 23.64
CA LEU A 64 -11.76 -12.44 24.39
C LEU A 64 -12.86 -13.40 24.89
N GLY A 65 -12.88 -14.67 24.42
CA GLY A 65 -13.92 -15.64 24.71
C GLY A 65 -15.26 -15.35 24.02
N LYS A 66 -15.36 -14.30 23.21
CA LYS A 66 -16.53 -13.91 22.42
C LYS A 66 -16.12 -13.33 21.09
N GLU A 67 -17.05 -13.34 20.15
CA GLU A 67 -16.89 -12.69 18.85
C GLU A 67 -17.21 -11.19 19.00
N GLU A 68 -16.28 -10.34 18.53
CA GLU A 68 -16.42 -8.91 18.57
C GLU A 68 -16.03 -8.32 17.19
N PRO A 69 -16.99 -8.26 16.23
CA PRO A 69 -16.70 -7.79 14.86
C PRO A 69 -16.09 -6.39 14.80
N LEU A 70 -16.36 -5.53 15.80
CA LEU A 70 -15.77 -4.19 15.87
C LEU A 70 -14.23 -4.20 15.91
N LEU A 71 -13.60 -5.31 16.34
CA LEU A 71 -12.14 -5.44 16.24
C LEU A 71 -11.65 -5.40 14.80
N VAL A 72 -12.41 -6.00 13.89
CA VAL A 72 -12.10 -5.99 12.46
C VAL A 72 -12.21 -4.57 11.91
N SER A 73 -13.25 -3.81 12.29
CA SER A 73 -13.37 -2.39 11.94
C SER A 73 -12.21 -1.57 12.44
N LEU A 74 -11.76 -1.81 13.68
CA LEU A 74 -10.63 -1.10 14.28
C LEU A 74 -9.34 -1.38 13.52
N ILE A 75 -9.06 -2.65 13.19
CA ILE A 75 -7.89 -3.03 12.39
C ILE A 75 -7.97 -2.36 11.01
N ALA A 76 -9.12 -2.46 10.34
CA ALA A 76 -9.32 -1.84 9.03
C ALA A 76 -9.13 -0.32 9.08
N PHE A 77 -9.62 0.36 10.14
CA PHE A 77 -9.45 1.79 10.34
C PHE A 77 -7.98 2.19 10.51
N ILE A 78 -7.22 1.43 11.31
CA ILE A 78 -5.78 1.67 11.51
C ILE A 78 -5.03 1.52 10.20
N ILE A 79 -5.28 0.43 9.46
CA ILE A 79 -4.65 0.19 8.16
C ILE A 79 -5.04 1.27 7.16
N PHE A 80 -6.31 1.66 7.12
CA PHE A 80 -6.78 2.73 6.24
C PHE A 80 -6.10 4.07 6.55
N THR A 81 -5.93 4.40 7.81
CA THR A 81 -5.21 5.61 8.23
C THR A 81 -3.76 5.60 7.75
N ILE A 82 -3.04 4.49 7.95
CA ILE A 82 -1.64 4.34 7.48
C ILE A 82 -1.59 4.42 5.95
N PHE A 83 -2.54 3.80 5.27
CA PHE A 83 -2.66 3.83 3.81
C PHE A 83 -2.86 5.26 3.27
N ILE A 84 -3.75 6.05 3.87
CA ILE A 84 -3.98 7.45 3.47
C ILE A 84 -2.72 8.31 3.73
N ILE A 85 -2.06 8.13 4.87
CA ILE A 85 -0.79 8.83 5.17
C ILE A 85 0.27 8.47 4.12
N HIS A 86 0.42 7.18 3.80
CA HIS A 86 1.37 6.72 2.78
C HIS A 86 1.08 7.33 1.41
N ALA A 87 -0.18 7.32 0.98
CA ALA A 87 -0.62 7.89 -0.29
C ALA A 87 -0.40 9.41 -0.35
N ALA A 88 -0.77 10.14 0.71
CA ALA A 88 -0.58 11.59 0.80
C ALA A 88 0.89 12.00 0.70
N ILE A 89 1.80 11.23 1.33
CA ILE A 89 3.23 11.47 1.21
C ILE A 89 3.74 11.10 -0.20
N ALA A 90 3.21 10.04 -0.80
CA ALA A 90 3.60 9.58 -2.12
C ALA A 90 3.20 10.54 -3.25
N ILE A 91 2.06 11.24 -3.09
CA ILE A 91 1.52 12.15 -4.11
C ILE A 91 2.50 13.27 -4.50
N ARG A 92 3.35 13.70 -3.58
CA ARG A 92 4.41 14.70 -3.83
C ARG A 92 5.44 14.26 -4.90
N LYS A 93 5.49 12.97 -5.22
CA LYS A 93 6.40 12.39 -6.23
C LYS A 93 5.76 12.25 -7.61
N PHE A 94 4.48 12.58 -7.72
CA PHE A 94 3.79 12.58 -9.00
C PHE A 94 4.16 13.82 -9.82
N PRO A 95 4.14 13.70 -11.16
CA PRO A 95 4.26 14.87 -12.02
C PRO A 95 3.15 15.88 -11.72
N ASN A 96 3.53 17.14 -11.47
CA ASN A 96 2.58 18.19 -11.11
C ASN A 96 1.81 18.77 -12.30
N ASN A 97 2.28 18.52 -13.51
CA ASN A 97 1.67 19.00 -14.75
C ASN A 97 1.99 18.10 -15.93
N TRP A 98 1.26 18.31 -17.02
CA TRP A 98 1.40 17.51 -18.24
C TRP A 98 2.78 17.63 -18.89
N GLN A 99 3.45 18.75 -18.78
CA GLN A 99 4.80 18.92 -19.32
C GLN A 99 5.80 18.05 -18.56
N GLN A 100 5.79 18.08 -17.24
CA GLN A 100 6.65 17.21 -16.42
C GLN A 100 6.40 15.71 -16.72
N TYR A 101 5.15 15.32 -16.95
CA TYR A 101 4.83 13.95 -17.35
C TYR A 101 5.45 13.60 -18.70
N LYS A 102 5.38 14.49 -19.70
CA LYS A 102 6.01 14.28 -21.01
C LYS A 102 7.53 14.20 -20.92
N ASP A 103 8.13 15.10 -20.18
CA ASP A 103 9.59 15.15 -19.97
C ASP A 103 10.08 13.87 -19.28
N PHE A 104 9.34 13.41 -18.27
CA PHE A 104 9.61 12.15 -17.60
C PHE A 104 9.50 10.96 -18.57
N ARG A 105 8.46 10.89 -19.40
CA ARG A 105 8.29 9.85 -20.43
C ARG A 105 9.41 9.87 -21.45
N ALA A 106 9.83 11.04 -21.88
CA ALA A 106 10.97 11.20 -22.82
C ALA A 106 12.27 10.71 -22.16
N HIS A 107 12.51 11.07 -20.92
CA HIS A 107 13.67 10.62 -20.14
C HIS A 107 13.71 9.11 -19.98
N MET A 108 12.58 8.48 -19.66
CA MET A 108 12.46 7.00 -19.58
C MET A 108 12.87 6.32 -20.88
N LYS A 109 12.41 6.84 -22.04
CA LYS A 109 12.74 6.27 -23.36
C LYS A 109 14.23 6.39 -23.67
N MET A 110 14.86 7.48 -23.24
CA MET A 110 16.29 7.72 -23.45
C MET A 110 17.17 6.84 -22.55
N MET A 111 16.82 6.70 -21.28
CA MET A 111 17.60 5.94 -20.30
C MET A 111 17.54 4.43 -20.52
N LYS A 112 16.43 3.90 -21.02
CA LYS A 112 16.16 2.45 -21.19
C LYS A 112 16.52 1.61 -19.95
N HIS A 113 16.36 2.19 -18.76
CA HIS A 113 16.74 1.55 -17.51
C HIS A 113 15.53 0.86 -16.87
N SER A 114 15.73 -0.38 -16.38
CA SER A 114 14.66 -1.19 -15.76
C SER A 114 14.03 -0.52 -14.55
N ASP A 115 14.85 0.07 -13.66
CA ASP A 115 14.36 0.70 -12.43
C ASP A 115 13.44 1.91 -12.69
N THR A 116 13.66 2.61 -13.80
CA THR A 116 12.77 3.72 -14.21
C THR A 116 11.41 3.19 -14.63
N ASN A 117 11.36 2.05 -15.33
CA ASN A 117 10.12 1.39 -15.70
C ASN A 117 9.38 0.85 -14.46
N LEU A 118 10.12 0.23 -13.54
CA LEU A 118 9.57 -0.24 -12.26
C LEU A 118 8.99 0.93 -11.44
N TRP A 119 9.68 2.06 -11.40
CA TRP A 119 9.17 3.25 -10.72
C TRP A 119 7.85 3.73 -11.35
N PHE A 120 7.75 3.76 -12.68
CA PHE A 120 6.53 4.17 -13.36
C PHE A 120 5.38 3.18 -13.10
N THR A 121 5.65 1.87 -13.14
CA THR A 121 4.68 0.84 -12.79
C THR A 121 4.19 1.02 -11.34
N GLN A 122 5.09 1.27 -10.40
CA GLN A 122 4.75 1.51 -9.00
C GLN A 122 3.89 2.77 -8.82
N LEU A 123 4.16 3.83 -9.59
CA LEU A 123 3.36 5.05 -9.58
C LEU A 123 1.92 4.77 -10.04
N PHE A 124 1.77 4.10 -11.19
CA PHE A 124 0.47 3.78 -11.78
C PHE A 124 -0.34 2.83 -10.90
N THR A 125 0.28 1.77 -10.41
CA THR A 125 -0.38 0.80 -9.52
C THR A 125 -0.75 1.42 -8.17
N GLY A 126 0.08 2.33 -7.63
CA GLY A 126 -0.23 3.09 -6.42
C GLY A 126 -1.45 3.99 -6.61
N PHE A 127 -1.58 4.65 -7.76
CA PHE A 127 -2.76 5.43 -8.11
C PHE A 127 -4.02 4.56 -8.21
N ALA A 128 -3.93 3.42 -8.88
CA ALA A 128 -5.04 2.47 -8.97
C ALA A 128 -5.45 1.94 -7.57
N MET A 129 -4.48 1.59 -6.73
CA MET A 129 -4.72 1.14 -5.35
C MET A 129 -5.42 2.19 -4.50
N PHE A 130 -5.13 3.49 -4.71
CA PHE A 130 -5.78 4.55 -3.94
C PHE A 130 -7.30 4.48 -4.05
N PHE A 131 -7.84 4.17 -5.21
CA PHE A 131 -9.29 3.99 -5.40
C PHE A 131 -9.76 2.60 -4.99
N LEU A 132 -9.16 1.56 -5.56
CA LEU A 132 -9.59 0.17 -5.33
C LEU A 132 -9.42 -0.27 -3.87
N GLY A 133 -8.29 0.08 -3.27
CA GLY A 133 -7.99 -0.22 -1.87
C GLY A 133 -8.89 0.56 -0.90
N SER A 134 -9.19 1.83 -1.21
CA SER A 134 -10.11 2.63 -0.38
C SER A 134 -11.51 2.03 -0.36
N ILE A 135 -12.02 1.57 -1.50
CA ILE A 135 -13.32 0.91 -1.58
C ILE A 135 -13.30 -0.38 -0.75
N HIS A 136 -12.27 -1.21 -0.91
CA HIS A 136 -12.13 -2.45 -0.15
C HIS A 136 -12.10 -2.19 1.37
N LEU A 137 -11.24 -1.30 1.84
CA LEU A 137 -11.09 -0.97 3.25
C LEU A 137 -12.37 -0.35 3.84
N TYR A 138 -13.05 0.51 3.08
CA TYR A 138 -14.33 1.06 3.48
C TYR A 138 -15.40 -0.01 3.68
N ILE A 139 -15.52 -0.96 2.75
CA ILE A 139 -16.48 -2.06 2.85
C ILE A 139 -16.22 -2.90 4.10
N ILE A 140 -14.97 -3.28 4.37
CA ILE A 140 -14.62 -4.10 5.54
C ILE A 140 -14.83 -3.33 6.84
N MET A 141 -14.46 -2.06 6.87
CA MET A 141 -14.61 -1.21 8.06
C MET A 141 -16.08 -1.00 8.44
N THR A 142 -16.96 -0.87 7.44
CA THR A 142 -18.40 -0.59 7.65
C THR A 142 -19.27 -1.84 7.76
N ASN A 143 -18.75 -3.01 7.34
CA ASN A 143 -19.47 -4.30 7.42
C ASN A 143 -18.58 -5.39 8.05
N PRO A 144 -18.12 -5.20 9.30
CA PRO A 144 -17.17 -6.11 9.95
C PRO A 144 -17.75 -7.50 10.25
N ASP A 145 -19.07 -7.61 10.32
CA ASP A 145 -19.83 -8.85 10.51
C ASP A 145 -19.95 -9.68 9.22
N LYS A 146 -19.68 -9.04 8.06
CA LYS A 146 -19.78 -9.69 6.74
C LYS A 146 -18.42 -10.13 6.22
N ILE A 147 -17.63 -10.79 7.04
CA ILE A 147 -16.36 -11.41 6.68
C ILE A 147 -16.45 -12.93 6.82
N GLY A 148 -15.43 -13.64 6.36
CA GLY A 148 -15.42 -15.11 6.42
C GLY A 148 -15.82 -15.78 5.11
N PRO A 149 -15.85 -17.13 5.07
CA PRO A 149 -15.88 -17.87 3.82
C PRO A 149 -17.13 -17.63 2.97
N TYR A 150 -18.28 -17.52 3.59
CA TYR A 150 -19.54 -17.35 2.86
C TYR A 150 -19.78 -15.89 2.46
N ALA A 151 -19.76 -14.98 3.42
CA ALA A 151 -20.00 -13.56 3.15
C ALA A 151 -18.97 -12.94 2.20
N SER A 152 -17.71 -13.40 2.26
CA SER A 152 -16.69 -12.97 1.30
C SER A 152 -16.93 -13.55 -0.10
N ALA A 153 -17.37 -14.82 -0.21
CA ALA A 153 -17.73 -15.40 -1.49
C ALA A 153 -18.94 -14.70 -2.11
N ASP A 154 -19.98 -14.43 -1.34
CA ASP A 154 -21.17 -13.71 -1.81
C ASP A 154 -20.78 -12.32 -2.34
N ARG A 155 -19.98 -11.57 -1.59
CA ARG A 155 -19.50 -10.25 -2.03
C ARG A 155 -18.72 -10.32 -3.34
N VAL A 156 -17.83 -11.29 -3.48
CA VAL A 156 -16.99 -11.42 -4.67
C VAL A 156 -17.81 -11.86 -5.88
N VAL A 157 -18.66 -12.87 -5.72
CA VAL A 157 -19.36 -13.53 -6.83
C VAL A 157 -20.77 -12.96 -7.03
N SER A 158 -21.62 -12.99 -6.00
CA SER A 158 -23.04 -12.60 -6.11
C SER A 158 -23.22 -11.10 -6.26
N ASP A 159 -22.41 -10.29 -5.55
CA ASP A 159 -22.42 -8.82 -5.65
C ASP A 159 -21.55 -8.29 -6.79
N TRP A 160 -21.01 -9.15 -7.62
CA TRP A 160 -20.20 -8.79 -8.80
C TRP A 160 -18.96 -7.95 -8.49
N MET A 161 -18.37 -8.09 -7.30
CA MET A 161 -17.16 -7.35 -6.92
C MET A 161 -15.86 -7.99 -7.42
N TRP A 162 -15.93 -9.15 -8.10
CA TRP A 162 -14.74 -9.84 -8.59
C TRP A 162 -13.83 -8.98 -9.51
N PRO A 163 -14.33 -8.06 -10.38
CA PRO A 163 -13.43 -7.24 -11.20
C PRO A 163 -12.59 -6.30 -10.34
N LEU A 164 -13.20 -5.70 -9.29
CA LEU A 164 -12.48 -4.86 -8.35
C LEU A 164 -11.37 -5.66 -7.65
N TYR A 165 -11.68 -6.86 -7.16
CA TYR A 165 -10.71 -7.68 -6.41
C TYR A 165 -9.57 -8.19 -7.29
N ILE A 166 -9.82 -8.55 -8.56
CA ILE A 166 -8.75 -8.94 -9.50
C ILE A 166 -7.83 -7.75 -9.77
N LEU A 167 -8.39 -6.58 -10.08
CA LEU A 167 -7.59 -5.39 -10.35
C LEU A 167 -6.81 -4.94 -9.11
N LEU A 168 -7.44 -5.01 -7.93
CA LEU A 168 -6.79 -4.71 -6.66
C LEU A 168 -5.63 -5.68 -6.38
N LEU A 169 -5.84 -6.99 -6.57
CA LEU A 169 -4.81 -8.00 -6.41
C LEU A 169 -3.59 -7.71 -7.29
N LEU A 170 -3.80 -7.48 -8.57
CA LEU A 170 -2.71 -7.16 -9.50
C LEU A 170 -1.99 -5.86 -9.10
N ALA A 171 -2.76 -4.82 -8.73
CA ALA A 171 -2.18 -3.55 -8.32
C ALA A 171 -1.34 -3.69 -7.03
N VAL A 172 -1.82 -4.45 -6.05
CA VAL A 172 -1.12 -4.73 -4.78
C VAL A 172 0.16 -5.51 -5.02
N GLU A 173 0.11 -6.58 -5.82
CA GLU A 173 1.28 -7.42 -6.08
C GLU A 173 2.39 -6.64 -6.77
N PHE A 174 2.07 -5.88 -7.82
CA PHE A 174 3.06 -5.06 -8.51
C PHE A 174 3.57 -3.91 -7.63
N HIS A 175 2.67 -3.17 -6.97
CA HIS A 175 3.05 -2.05 -6.13
C HIS A 175 3.89 -2.48 -4.93
N GLY A 176 3.46 -3.51 -4.22
CA GLY A 176 4.12 -4.03 -3.03
C GLY A 176 5.49 -4.62 -3.33
N SER A 177 5.58 -5.50 -4.33
CA SER A 177 6.84 -6.16 -4.71
C SER A 177 7.88 -5.15 -5.20
N ILE A 178 7.50 -4.23 -6.09
CA ILE A 178 8.39 -3.15 -6.56
C ILE A 178 8.76 -2.22 -5.41
N GLY A 179 7.79 -1.91 -4.53
CA GLY A 179 7.99 -1.07 -3.36
C GLY A 179 9.02 -1.64 -2.41
N LEU A 180 8.92 -2.92 -2.07
CA LEU A 180 9.87 -3.62 -1.20
C LEU A 180 11.26 -3.73 -1.83
N TYR A 181 11.35 -4.07 -3.11
CA TYR A 181 12.61 -4.07 -3.85
C TYR A 181 13.31 -2.72 -3.76
N ARG A 182 12.60 -1.63 -4.06
CA ARG A 182 13.16 -0.28 -4.01
C ARG A 182 13.51 0.19 -2.61
N LEU A 183 12.73 -0.24 -1.62
CA LEU A 183 13.00 0.05 -0.22
C LEU A 183 14.29 -0.65 0.22
N ALA A 184 14.47 -1.93 -0.13
CA ALA A 184 15.65 -2.71 0.19
C ALA A 184 16.92 -2.11 -0.40
N ILE A 185 16.88 -1.67 -1.69
CA ILE A 185 18.01 -0.97 -2.32
C ILE A 185 18.27 0.37 -1.64
N LYS A 186 17.23 1.17 -1.39
CA LYS A 186 17.35 2.51 -0.78
C LYS A 186 18.02 2.46 0.59
N TRP A 187 17.77 1.42 1.37
CA TRP A 187 18.29 1.28 2.73
C TRP A 187 19.52 0.36 2.81
N GLY A 188 20.05 -0.08 1.65
CA GLY A 188 21.25 -0.90 1.60
C GLY A 188 21.10 -2.29 2.22
N TRP A 189 19.89 -2.86 2.20
CA TRP A 189 19.66 -4.22 2.70
C TRP A 189 20.23 -5.28 1.77
N PHE A 190 20.39 -4.95 0.50
CA PHE A 190 21.12 -5.75 -0.46
C PHE A 190 22.24 -4.89 -1.05
N ASP A 191 23.47 -5.37 -0.95
CA ASP A 191 24.57 -4.76 -1.66
C ASP A 191 24.31 -4.89 -3.16
N GLY A 192 23.94 -3.77 -3.78
CA GLY A 192 23.78 -3.70 -5.23
C GLY A 192 25.15 -3.89 -5.87
N LYS A 193 25.42 -5.09 -6.37
CA LYS A 193 26.51 -5.35 -7.29
C LYS A 193 26.06 -5.08 -8.70
#